data_8f042d3ab7dbd67bd9b5ff0d3fcc4149
#
_entry.id   8f042d3ab7dbd67bd9b5ff0d3fcc4149
#
_cell.length_a   1.000
_cell.length_b   1.000
_cell.length_c   1.000
_cell.angle_alpha   90.00
_cell.angle_beta   90.00
_cell.angle_gamma   90.00
#
_symmetry.space_group_name_H-M   'P 1'
#
loop_
_entity.id
_entity.type
_entity.pdbx_description
1 polymer ?
#
loop_
_entity_poly.entity_id
_entity_poly.type
_entity_poly.pdbx_seq_one_letter_code
_entity_poly.pdbx_strand_id
1 'polypeptide(L)'
;MTRSARRTRRSRRSSVFILIVSIFLLIMAAAYLAVGVYYKDRFFPGSYINGEDCSGMTVDEVEKRIADSVTDYQITIAERGGKEEVIDGSAIDFSYVSTGAVQELQEEQNSFNWMYAFFHPEDHAMAVETSYDADFLKMAMDKLQCFQESGITDPEDAYIKENGTGYE
;
A
#
# COMPACT_ATOMS: atom_id res chain seq x y z
N MET A 1 -69.51 -3.16 35.09
CA MET A 1 -68.70 -4.14 34.29
C MET A 1 -67.87 -3.44 33.22
N THR A 2 -66.79 -2.72 33.55
CA THR A 2 -65.99 -1.98 32.54
C THR A 2 -64.48 -1.90 32.83
N ARG A 3 -63.92 -2.82 33.64
CA ARG A 3 -62.46 -2.83 33.94
C ARG A 3 -61.61 -3.78 33.08
N SER A 4 -62.23 -4.68 32.32
CA SER A 4 -61.52 -5.74 31.58
C SER A 4 -60.92 -5.29 30.22
N ALA A 5 -61.56 -4.34 29.54
CA ALA A 5 -61.19 -3.93 28.18
C ALA A 5 -59.92 -3.03 28.08
N ARG A 6 -59.55 -2.34 29.15
CA ARG A 6 -58.32 -1.46 29.14
C ARG A 6 -57.00 -2.24 29.29
N ARG A 7 -57.04 -3.38 29.95
CA ARG A 7 -55.82 -4.21 30.22
C ARG A 7 -55.32 -4.94 28.99
N THR A 8 -56.20 -5.39 28.11
CA THR A 8 -55.87 -6.09 26.88
C THR A 8 -55.29 -5.20 25.80
N ARG A 9 -55.73 -3.93 25.70
CA ARG A 9 -55.17 -2.95 24.73
C ARG A 9 -53.75 -2.53 25.06
N ARG A 10 -53.36 -2.44 26.31
CA ARG A 10 -52.02 -2.06 26.76
C ARG A 10 -51.01 -3.19 26.50
N SER A 11 -51.41 -4.43 26.73
CA SER A 11 -50.59 -5.65 26.42
C SER A 11 -50.31 -5.77 24.94
N ARG A 12 -51.30 -5.55 24.07
CA ARG A 12 -51.15 -5.66 22.61
C ARG A 12 -50.20 -4.60 22.03
N ARG A 13 -50.24 -3.37 22.55
CA ARG A 13 -49.30 -2.29 22.15
C ARG A 13 -47.87 -2.60 22.57
N SER A 14 -47.66 -3.15 23.74
CA SER A 14 -46.37 -3.61 24.25
C SER A 14 -45.77 -4.75 23.37
N SER A 15 -46.60 -5.73 22.97
CA SER A 15 -46.20 -6.84 22.14
C SER A 15 -45.81 -6.38 20.72
N VAL A 16 -46.57 -5.46 20.14
CA VAL A 16 -46.24 -4.87 18.82
C VAL A 16 -44.94 -4.08 18.87
N PHE A 17 -44.72 -3.30 19.93
CA PHE A 17 -43.45 -2.58 20.10
C PHE A 17 -42.25 -3.53 20.23
N ILE A 18 -42.38 -4.57 21.04
CA ILE A 18 -41.33 -5.61 21.18
C ILE A 18 -41.04 -6.27 19.82
N LEU A 19 -42.07 -6.60 19.05
CA LEU A 19 -41.93 -7.18 17.73
C LEU A 19 -41.15 -6.25 16.78
N ILE A 20 -41.49 -4.95 16.75
CA ILE A 20 -40.80 -3.96 15.92
C ILE A 20 -39.32 -3.84 16.32
N VAL A 21 -39.04 -3.75 17.62
CA VAL A 21 -37.66 -3.71 18.14
C VAL A 21 -36.88 -4.98 17.77
N SER A 22 -37.53 -6.14 17.91
CA SER A 22 -36.88 -7.43 17.55
C SER A 22 -36.55 -7.51 16.06
N ILE A 23 -37.46 -7.08 15.18
CA ILE A 23 -37.23 -7.02 13.73
C ILE A 23 -36.08 -6.05 13.41
N PHE A 24 -36.08 -4.87 14.05
CA PHE A 24 -35.02 -3.89 13.86
C PHE A 24 -33.65 -4.45 14.29
N LEU A 25 -33.57 -5.11 15.44
CA LEU A 25 -32.34 -5.77 15.90
C LEU A 25 -31.87 -6.87 14.97
N LEU A 26 -32.79 -7.67 14.42
CA LEU A 26 -32.49 -8.71 13.43
C LEU A 26 -31.92 -8.10 12.14
N ILE A 27 -32.51 -7.00 11.66
CA ILE A 27 -31.99 -6.29 10.47
C ILE A 27 -30.60 -5.76 10.75
N MET A 28 -30.37 -5.13 11.91
CA MET A 28 -29.06 -4.62 12.31
C MET A 28 -28.01 -5.73 12.41
N ALA A 29 -28.39 -6.87 13.01
CA ALA A 29 -27.51 -8.03 13.09
C ALA A 29 -27.19 -8.59 11.70
N ALA A 30 -28.18 -8.71 10.83
CA ALA A 30 -27.96 -9.17 9.45
C ALA A 30 -27.07 -8.21 8.67
N ALA A 31 -27.25 -6.89 8.80
CA ALA A 31 -26.40 -5.90 8.19
C ALA A 31 -24.96 -5.97 8.71
N TYR A 32 -24.77 -6.13 10.02
CA TYR A 32 -23.45 -6.29 10.63
C TYR A 32 -22.72 -7.53 10.08
N LEU A 33 -23.41 -8.66 9.99
CA LEU A 33 -22.84 -9.89 9.45
C LEU A 33 -22.52 -9.76 7.96
N ALA A 34 -23.38 -9.10 7.19
CA ALA A 34 -23.17 -8.87 5.75
C ALA A 34 -21.90 -8.04 5.50
N VAL A 35 -21.65 -7.00 6.30
CA VAL A 35 -20.44 -6.20 6.23
C VAL A 35 -19.23 -7.02 6.67
N GLY A 36 -19.33 -7.86 7.70
CA GLY A 36 -18.25 -8.76 8.10
C GLY A 36 -17.88 -9.76 6.98
N VAL A 37 -18.88 -10.28 6.25
CA VAL A 37 -18.63 -11.15 5.08
C VAL A 37 -17.98 -10.37 3.95
N TYR A 38 -18.34 -9.11 3.72
CA TYR A 38 -17.69 -8.26 2.71
C TYR A 38 -16.20 -8.07 2.98
N TYR A 39 -15.81 -7.86 4.26
CA TYR A 39 -14.41 -7.69 4.66
C TYR A 39 -13.66 -9.02 4.87
N LYS A 40 -14.26 -10.15 4.54
CA LYS A 40 -13.58 -11.45 4.65
C LYS A 40 -12.36 -11.54 3.73
N ASP A 41 -12.48 -10.98 2.52
CA ASP A 41 -11.46 -11.04 1.48
C ASP A 41 -10.93 -9.63 1.11
N ARG A 42 -11.15 -8.64 2.01
CA ARG A 42 -10.76 -7.24 1.79
C ARG A 42 -10.16 -6.63 3.04
N PHE A 43 -9.25 -5.71 2.84
CA PHE A 43 -8.68 -4.90 3.91
C PHE A 43 -9.73 -3.99 4.54
N PHE A 44 -9.61 -3.74 5.83
CA PHE A 44 -10.51 -2.87 6.58
C PHE A 44 -10.42 -1.40 6.15
N PRO A 45 -11.45 -0.58 6.44
CA PRO A 45 -11.34 0.86 6.29
C PRO A 45 -10.23 1.39 7.19
N GLY A 46 -9.36 2.26 6.64
CA GLY A 46 -8.22 2.81 7.37
C GLY A 46 -7.04 1.86 7.49
N SER A 47 -6.97 0.79 6.68
CA SER A 47 -5.78 -0.04 6.55
C SER A 47 -4.80 0.60 5.56
N TYR A 48 -3.58 0.82 6.02
CA TYR A 48 -2.46 1.31 5.22
C TYR A 48 -1.36 0.25 5.20
N ILE A 49 -0.64 0.17 4.09
CA ILE A 49 0.57 -0.66 3.95
C ILE A 49 1.67 0.25 3.42
N ASN A 50 2.74 0.43 4.21
CA ASN A 50 3.83 1.36 3.90
C ASN A 50 3.35 2.80 3.59
N GLY A 51 2.29 3.26 4.28
CA GLY A 51 1.69 4.57 4.09
C GLY A 51 0.69 4.67 2.93
N GLU A 52 0.54 3.63 2.11
CA GLU A 52 -0.44 3.58 1.01
C GLU A 52 -1.80 3.08 1.51
N ASP A 53 -2.88 3.78 1.15
CA ASP A 53 -4.24 3.41 1.53
C ASP A 53 -4.72 2.16 0.78
N CYS A 54 -4.94 1.09 1.52
CA CYS A 54 -5.43 -0.20 1.03
C CYS A 54 -6.88 -0.48 1.44
N SER A 55 -7.61 0.51 1.97
CA SER A 55 -8.97 0.36 2.47
C SER A 55 -9.92 -0.25 1.44
N GLY A 56 -10.57 -1.36 1.80
CA GLY A 56 -11.54 -2.07 0.96
C GLY A 56 -10.97 -2.82 -0.24
N MET A 57 -9.65 -2.82 -0.41
CA MET A 57 -8.97 -3.54 -1.49
C MET A 57 -8.85 -5.03 -1.16
N THR A 58 -8.83 -5.88 -2.19
CA THR A 58 -8.45 -7.29 -2.07
C THR A 58 -6.91 -7.41 -2.05
N VAL A 59 -6.41 -8.60 -1.70
CA VAL A 59 -4.97 -8.92 -1.76
C VAL A 59 -4.41 -8.66 -3.16
N ASP A 60 -5.09 -9.15 -4.20
CA ASP A 60 -4.65 -8.97 -5.61
C ASP A 60 -4.59 -7.49 -6.01
N GLU A 61 -5.55 -6.68 -5.54
CA GLU A 61 -5.58 -5.23 -5.82
C GLU A 61 -4.43 -4.49 -5.13
N VAL A 62 -4.07 -4.91 -3.91
CA VAL A 62 -2.93 -4.36 -3.17
C VAL A 62 -1.61 -4.78 -3.82
N GLU A 63 -1.42 -6.06 -4.10
CA GLU A 63 -0.22 -6.56 -4.78
C GLU A 63 0.00 -5.91 -6.14
N LYS A 64 -1.09 -5.75 -6.90
CA LYS A 64 -1.03 -5.02 -8.17
C LYS A 64 -0.58 -3.56 -7.98
N ARG A 65 -1.10 -2.87 -6.97
CA ARG A 65 -0.69 -1.47 -6.68
C ARG A 65 0.79 -1.39 -6.31
N ILE A 66 1.28 -2.33 -5.50
CA ILE A 66 2.70 -2.43 -5.14
C ILE A 66 3.53 -2.69 -6.42
N ALA A 67 3.12 -3.63 -7.25
CA ALA A 67 3.80 -3.95 -8.50
C ALA A 67 3.85 -2.74 -9.46
N ASP A 68 2.74 -2.01 -9.61
CA ASP A 68 2.68 -0.80 -10.43
C ASP A 68 3.66 0.27 -9.90
N SER A 69 3.73 0.47 -8.57
CA SER A 69 4.66 1.44 -7.96
C SER A 69 6.13 1.06 -8.12
N VAL A 70 6.44 -0.23 -8.12
CA VAL A 70 7.80 -0.75 -8.36
C VAL A 70 8.20 -0.58 -9.82
N THR A 71 7.28 -0.78 -10.76
CA THR A 71 7.55 -0.65 -12.20
C THR A 71 7.90 0.78 -12.61
N ASP A 72 7.31 1.78 -11.92
CA ASP A 72 7.59 3.21 -12.18
C ASP A 72 8.91 3.69 -11.54
N TYR A 73 9.66 2.78 -10.91
CA TYR A 73 10.91 3.11 -10.24
C TYR A 73 11.98 3.51 -11.24
N GLN A 74 12.74 4.56 -10.91
CA GLN A 74 13.85 5.07 -11.71
C GLN A 74 15.09 5.26 -10.85
N ILE A 75 16.24 4.90 -11.39
CA ILE A 75 17.55 5.16 -10.78
C ILE A 75 18.15 6.37 -11.46
N THR A 76 18.33 7.47 -10.71
CA THR A 76 19.01 8.67 -11.20
C THR A 76 20.48 8.63 -10.78
N ILE A 77 21.36 8.69 -11.75
CA ILE A 77 22.82 8.73 -11.56
C ILE A 77 23.27 10.16 -11.72
N ALA A 78 23.70 10.78 -10.62
CA ALA A 78 24.23 12.12 -10.62
C ALA A 78 25.73 12.11 -10.90
N GLU A 79 26.13 12.74 -11.99
CA GLU A 79 27.52 12.84 -12.43
C GLU A 79 28.21 14.11 -11.93
N ARG A 80 29.53 14.09 -11.97
CA ARG A 80 30.33 15.29 -11.72
C ARG A 80 29.99 16.35 -12.78
N GLY A 81 29.72 17.57 -12.33
CA GLY A 81 29.34 18.68 -13.22
C GLY A 81 27.84 18.90 -13.34
N GLY A 82 27.02 18.17 -12.56
CA GLY A 82 25.59 18.37 -12.48
C GLY A 82 24.79 17.75 -13.62
N LYS A 83 25.41 16.82 -14.38
CA LYS A 83 24.66 15.99 -15.33
C LYS A 83 23.98 14.85 -14.57
N GLU A 84 22.84 14.43 -15.08
CA GLU A 84 22.08 13.30 -14.55
C GLU A 84 21.73 12.34 -15.70
N GLU A 85 21.88 11.06 -15.44
CA GLU A 85 21.42 10.01 -16.32
C GLU A 85 20.43 9.13 -15.56
N VAL A 86 19.44 8.56 -16.26
CA VAL A 86 18.35 7.79 -15.65
C VAL A 86 18.31 6.40 -16.24
N ILE A 87 18.18 5.40 -15.38
CA ILE A 87 17.84 4.03 -15.77
C ILE A 87 16.42 3.77 -15.29
N ASP A 88 15.51 3.51 -16.21
CA ASP A 88 14.16 3.10 -15.90
C ASP A 88 14.13 1.67 -15.37
N GLY A 89 13.29 1.40 -14.36
CA GLY A 89 13.11 0.06 -13.81
C GLY A 89 12.67 -0.96 -14.86
N SER A 90 11.85 -0.54 -15.82
CA SER A 90 11.43 -1.38 -16.95
C SER A 90 12.58 -1.80 -17.87
N ALA A 91 13.67 -1.03 -17.94
CA ALA A 91 14.84 -1.35 -18.75
C ALA A 91 15.68 -2.48 -18.17
N ILE A 92 15.50 -2.80 -16.88
CA ILE A 92 16.22 -3.82 -16.13
C ILE A 92 15.32 -4.95 -15.62
N ASP A 93 14.09 -5.03 -16.11
CA ASP A 93 13.04 -5.96 -15.65
C ASP A 93 12.83 -5.90 -14.12
N PHE A 94 12.88 -4.66 -13.60
CA PHE A 94 12.66 -4.44 -12.17
C PHE A 94 11.19 -4.67 -11.82
N SER A 95 10.92 -5.65 -10.98
CA SER A 95 9.57 -6.12 -10.71
C SER A 95 9.38 -6.50 -9.24
N TYR A 96 8.13 -6.39 -8.79
CA TYR A 96 7.70 -6.88 -7.49
C TYR A 96 7.64 -8.40 -7.45
N VAL A 97 8.10 -8.99 -6.35
CA VAL A 97 7.98 -10.43 -6.07
C VAL A 97 6.99 -10.62 -4.94
N SER A 98 5.83 -11.26 -5.22
CA SER A 98 4.88 -11.62 -4.17
C SER A 98 5.46 -12.71 -3.27
N THR A 99 5.54 -12.42 -1.98
CA THR A 99 5.99 -13.36 -0.94
C THR A 99 4.85 -13.94 -0.14
N GLY A 100 3.60 -13.52 -0.42
CA GLY A 100 2.42 -13.84 0.37
C GLY A 100 2.23 -12.97 1.62
N ALA A 101 3.13 -12.02 1.88
CA ALA A 101 3.04 -11.16 3.06
C ALA A 101 1.75 -10.31 3.09
N VAL A 102 1.27 -9.84 1.93
CA VAL A 102 0.00 -9.11 1.83
C VAL A 102 -1.18 -10.02 2.21
N GLN A 103 -1.13 -11.27 1.79
CA GLN A 103 -2.15 -12.25 2.15
C GLN A 103 -2.13 -12.56 3.65
N GLU A 104 -0.96 -12.74 4.25
CA GLU A 104 -0.82 -12.97 5.69
C GLU A 104 -1.42 -11.81 6.50
N LEU A 105 -1.13 -10.56 6.13
CA LEU A 105 -1.72 -9.37 6.77
C LEU A 105 -3.26 -9.37 6.66
N GLN A 106 -3.80 -9.78 5.53
CA GLN A 106 -5.25 -9.85 5.34
C GLN A 106 -5.87 -10.99 6.16
N GLU A 107 -5.22 -12.15 6.26
CA GLU A 107 -5.70 -13.30 7.04
C GLU A 107 -5.65 -13.06 8.56
N GLU A 108 -4.76 -12.20 9.04
CA GLU A 108 -4.71 -11.78 10.44
C GLU A 108 -5.91 -10.94 10.86
N GLN A 109 -6.61 -10.33 9.90
CA GLN A 109 -7.81 -9.56 10.18
C GLN A 109 -8.97 -10.45 10.60
N ASN A 110 -9.57 -10.19 11.77
CA ASN A 110 -10.84 -10.79 12.13
C ASN A 110 -11.98 -9.99 11.47
N SER A 111 -12.56 -10.54 10.40
CA SER A 111 -13.60 -9.90 9.57
C SER A 111 -14.75 -9.26 10.34
N PHE A 112 -15.02 -9.73 11.57
CA PHE A 112 -16.08 -9.18 12.42
C PHE A 112 -15.63 -7.97 13.25
N ASN A 113 -14.35 -7.60 13.22
CA ASN A 113 -13.83 -6.42 13.91
C ASN A 113 -13.89 -5.15 13.03
N TRP A 114 -14.52 -5.20 11.87
CA TRP A 114 -14.57 -4.10 10.91
C TRP A 114 -15.05 -2.76 11.52
N MET A 115 -15.99 -2.82 12.49
CA MET A 115 -16.50 -1.63 13.16
C MET A 115 -15.44 -0.97 14.06
N TYR A 116 -14.57 -1.75 14.69
CA TYR A 116 -13.45 -1.24 15.47
C TYR A 116 -12.41 -0.58 14.55
N ALA A 117 -12.04 -1.26 13.48
CA ALA A 117 -11.08 -0.77 12.49
C ALA A 117 -11.50 0.57 11.86
N PHE A 118 -12.80 0.79 11.69
CA PHE A 118 -13.32 2.06 11.15
C PHE A 118 -12.91 3.29 11.99
N PHE A 119 -12.67 3.11 13.28
CA PHE A 119 -12.26 4.18 14.19
C PHE A 119 -10.77 4.11 14.58
N HIS A 120 -10.06 3.06 14.16
CA HIS A 120 -8.67 2.81 14.51
C HIS A 120 -7.90 2.43 13.23
N PRO A 121 -7.48 3.43 12.43
CA PRO A 121 -6.63 3.17 11.27
C PRO A 121 -5.32 2.53 11.70
N GLU A 122 -4.84 1.57 10.90
CA GLU A 122 -3.59 0.87 11.15
C GLU A 122 -2.69 0.97 9.91
N ASP A 123 -1.40 1.25 10.13
CA ASP A 123 -0.38 1.24 9.08
C ASP A 123 0.58 0.07 9.33
N HIS A 124 0.64 -0.83 8.37
CA HIS A 124 1.48 -2.03 8.41
C HIS A 124 2.77 -1.77 7.63
N ALA A 125 3.90 -1.80 8.32
CA ALA A 125 5.20 -1.77 7.66
C ALA A 125 5.53 -3.16 7.10
N MET A 126 5.67 -3.27 5.78
CA MET A 126 5.98 -4.51 5.08
C MET A 126 7.22 -4.32 4.20
N ALA A 127 8.12 -5.31 4.23
CA ALA A 127 9.23 -5.35 3.28
C ALA A 127 8.70 -5.71 1.89
N VAL A 128 9.05 -4.89 0.90
CA VAL A 128 8.73 -5.16 -0.51
C VAL A 128 9.90 -5.90 -1.12
N GLU A 129 9.70 -7.17 -1.50
CA GLU A 129 10.70 -7.91 -2.24
C GLU A 129 10.63 -7.57 -3.72
N THR A 130 11.80 -7.35 -4.32
CA THR A 130 11.94 -7.00 -5.73
C THR A 130 12.98 -7.86 -6.39
N SER A 131 12.86 -8.06 -7.69
CA SER A 131 13.85 -8.69 -8.53
C SER A 131 14.20 -7.81 -9.73
N TYR A 132 15.36 -8.04 -10.31
CA TYR A 132 15.80 -7.40 -11.55
C TYR A 132 16.67 -8.37 -12.36
N ASP A 133 16.79 -8.10 -13.65
CA ASP A 133 17.71 -8.85 -14.53
C ASP A 133 19.10 -8.20 -14.53
N ALA A 134 20.10 -8.95 -14.06
CA ALA A 134 21.47 -8.45 -13.95
C ALA A 134 22.14 -8.20 -15.31
N ASP A 135 21.78 -8.96 -16.35
CA ASP A 135 22.32 -8.77 -17.70
C ASP A 135 21.70 -7.51 -18.33
N PHE A 136 20.40 -7.28 -18.12
CA PHE A 136 19.74 -6.05 -18.56
C PHE A 136 20.29 -4.84 -17.81
N LEU A 137 20.52 -4.94 -16.51
CA LEU A 137 21.17 -3.87 -15.75
C LEU A 137 22.54 -3.55 -16.32
N LYS A 138 23.37 -4.56 -16.59
CA LYS A 138 24.68 -4.36 -17.21
C LYS A 138 24.56 -3.67 -18.57
N MET A 139 23.64 -4.13 -19.42
CA MET A 139 23.42 -3.49 -20.73
C MET A 139 22.93 -2.04 -20.60
N ALA A 140 22.12 -1.74 -19.58
CA ALA A 140 21.65 -0.37 -19.31
C ALA A 140 22.82 0.49 -18.85
N MET A 141 23.67 -0.01 -17.95
CA MET A 141 24.89 0.68 -17.49
C MET A 141 25.88 0.96 -18.63
N ASP A 142 26.10 -0.02 -19.50
CA ASP A 142 27.02 0.11 -20.65
C ASP A 142 26.56 1.21 -21.64
N LYS A 143 25.30 1.62 -21.61
CA LYS A 143 24.76 2.72 -22.43
C LYS A 143 24.93 4.10 -21.82
N LEU A 144 25.20 4.20 -20.51
CA LEU A 144 25.39 5.47 -19.84
C LEU A 144 26.59 6.22 -20.38
N GLN A 145 26.45 7.53 -20.58
CA GLN A 145 27.54 8.36 -21.13
C GLN A 145 28.74 8.42 -20.20
N CYS A 146 28.50 8.38 -18.88
CA CYS A 146 29.60 8.38 -17.89
C CYS A 146 30.51 7.15 -17.98
N PHE A 147 30.06 6.02 -18.58
CA PHE A 147 30.87 4.83 -18.82
C PHE A 147 31.41 4.74 -20.26
N GLN A 148 31.02 5.66 -21.15
CA GLN A 148 31.59 5.73 -22.50
C GLN A 148 32.96 6.40 -22.46
N GLU A 149 33.91 5.94 -23.32
CA GLU A 149 35.24 6.53 -23.41
C GLU A 149 35.25 8.03 -23.64
N SER A 150 34.20 8.57 -24.31
CA SER A 150 34.02 10.00 -24.54
C SER A 150 33.57 10.78 -23.30
N GLY A 151 33.04 10.09 -22.30
CA GLY A 151 32.55 10.68 -21.03
C GLY A 151 33.57 10.61 -19.90
N ILE A 152 34.63 9.79 -20.07
CA ILE A 152 35.64 9.60 -19.05
C ILE A 152 36.66 10.73 -19.17
N THR A 153 36.93 11.41 -18.06
CA THR A 153 38.04 12.34 -17.93
C THR A 153 39.14 11.66 -17.14
N ASP A 154 40.23 11.39 -17.81
CA ASP A 154 41.41 10.79 -17.15
C ASP A 154 41.90 11.72 -16.03
N PRO A 155 42.28 11.17 -14.88
CA PRO A 155 42.87 11.97 -13.82
C PRO A 155 44.22 12.54 -14.30
N GLU A 156 44.40 13.84 -14.21
CA GLU A 156 45.68 14.46 -14.43
C GLU A 156 46.55 14.30 -13.18
N ASP A 157 47.84 14.09 -13.41
CA ASP A 157 48.83 14.07 -12.33
C ASP A 157 48.79 15.41 -11.57
N ALA A 158 48.90 15.36 -10.27
CA ALA A 158 49.01 16.59 -9.47
C ALA A 158 50.25 17.37 -9.89
N TYR A 159 50.05 18.59 -10.31
CA TYR A 159 51.13 19.51 -10.64
C TYR A 159 51.01 20.80 -9.81
N ILE A 160 52.16 21.38 -9.54
CA ILE A 160 52.25 22.65 -8.84
C ILE A 160 52.26 23.77 -9.88
N LYS A 161 51.25 24.63 -9.88
CA LYS A 161 51.16 25.79 -10.76
C LYS A 161 51.59 27.04 -10.03
N GLU A 162 52.56 27.76 -10.60
CA GLU A 162 52.95 29.07 -10.13
C GLU A 162 51.93 30.12 -10.62
N ASN A 163 51.38 30.91 -9.69
CA ASN A 163 50.35 31.91 -9.99
C ASN A 163 50.86 33.37 -9.86
N GLY A 164 52.18 33.58 -9.88
CA GLY A 164 52.80 34.89 -9.80
C GLY A 164 52.93 35.50 -8.39
N THR A 165 52.25 34.96 -7.41
CA THR A 165 52.29 35.35 -5.99
C THR A 165 52.58 34.16 -5.05
N GLY A 166 52.62 32.93 -5.59
CA GLY A 166 52.85 31.69 -4.87
C GLY A 166 52.57 30.46 -5.76
N TYR A 167 52.33 29.34 -5.11
CA TYR A 167 52.00 28.07 -5.77
C TYR A 167 50.59 27.62 -5.40
N GLU A 168 49.84 27.05 -6.33
CA GLU A 168 48.51 26.49 -6.18
C GLU A 168 48.53 25.00 -6.45
#